data_5c66846251cab4f3a3c37f57b104df9b
#
_entry.id   5c66846251cab4f3a3c37f57b104df9b
#
_cell.length_a   1.000
_cell.length_b   1.000
_cell.length_c   1.000
_cell.angle_alpha   90.00
_cell.angle_beta   90.00
_cell.angle_gamma   90.00
#
_symmetry.space_group_name_H-M   'P 1'
#
loop_
_entity.id
_entity.type
_entity.pdbx_description
1 polymer ?
#
loop_
_entity_poly.entity_id
_entity_poly.type
_entity_poly.pdbx_seq_one_letter_code
_entity_poly.pdbx_strand_id
1 'polypeptide(L)'
;MQRIALSKDLELSQIIYGMWRLGDDQDTSTAAVQAKIEACLEQGITSLDQADIYGDYGAETILGKCFSAATHLRDKVEIITKCDIVAPVGRYHRARVKHYDTSIAHINYSVECSLTQMHIEHIVC
;
A
#
# COMPACT_ATOMS: atom_id res chain seq x y z
N MET A 1 12.66 5.66 -16.40
CA MET A 1 12.93 4.42 -15.61
C MET A 1 12.59 3.21 -16.45
N GLN A 2 13.40 2.15 -16.39
CA GLN A 2 13.10 0.89 -17.06
C GLN A 2 11.91 0.21 -16.36
N ARG A 3 11.04 -0.45 -17.14
CA ARG A 3 9.98 -1.30 -16.62
C ARG A 3 10.38 -2.78 -16.76
N ILE A 4 9.97 -3.58 -15.81
CA ILE A 4 10.28 -5.02 -15.75
C ILE A 4 8.95 -5.79 -15.86
N ALA A 5 8.83 -6.61 -16.89
CA ALA A 5 7.71 -7.52 -17.05
C ALA A 5 7.88 -8.70 -16.08
N LEU A 6 6.93 -8.86 -15.17
CA LEU A 6 6.85 -10.03 -14.26
C LEU A 6 5.97 -11.13 -14.86
N SER A 7 4.98 -10.74 -15.65
CA SER A 7 4.12 -11.66 -16.40
C SER A 7 3.67 -10.99 -17.71
N LYS A 8 2.84 -11.69 -18.49
CA LYS A 8 2.28 -11.17 -19.75
C LYS A 8 1.50 -9.85 -19.54
N ASP A 9 0.85 -9.72 -18.39
CA ASP A 9 -0.09 -8.63 -18.12
C ASP A 9 0.34 -7.77 -16.91
N LEU A 10 1.56 -7.99 -16.38
CA LEU A 10 2.07 -7.27 -15.22
C LEU A 10 3.48 -6.75 -15.46
N GLU A 11 3.61 -5.44 -15.48
CA GLU A 11 4.88 -4.73 -15.50
C GLU A 11 4.99 -3.80 -14.29
N LEU A 12 6.17 -3.73 -13.69
CA LEU A 12 6.50 -2.83 -12.59
C LEU A 12 7.68 -1.93 -12.97
N SER A 13 7.81 -0.77 -12.32
CA SER A 13 9.04 -0.01 -12.41
C SER A 13 10.19 -0.78 -11.78
N GLN A 14 11.40 -0.67 -12.36
CA GLN A 14 12.59 -1.38 -11.90
C GLN A 14 12.93 -1.08 -10.43
N ILE A 15 12.66 0.14 -9.99
CA ILE A 15 12.73 0.56 -8.60
C ILE A 15 11.31 0.71 -8.10
N ILE A 16 11.03 0.17 -6.91
CA ILE A 16 9.73 0.20 -6.25
C ILE A 16 9.87 1.07 -5.00
N TYR A 17 8.96 2.01 -4.79
CA TYR A 17 8.97 2.85 -3.60
C TYR A 17 8.30 2.13 -2.43
N GLY A 18 9.11 1.73 -1.43
CA GLY A 18 8.63 1.08 -0.21
C GLY A 18 8.00 2.08 0.77
N MET A 19 6.79 1.81 1.21
CA MET A 19 6.01 2.70 2.07
C MET A 19 5.95 2.22 3.54
N TRP A 20 6.81 1.28 3.93
CA TRP A 20 6.83 0.72 5.28
C TRP A 20 6.88 1.77 6.37
N ARG A 21 7.66 2.83 6.18
CA ARG A 21 7.86 3.89 7.19
C ARG A 21 6.98 5.11 6.97
N LEU A 22 5.99 5.03 6.09
CA LEU A 22 5.11 6.17 5.82
C LEU A 22 4.41 6.70 7.07
N GLY A 23 4.03 5.82 8.00
CA GLY A 23 3.40 6.19 9.27
C GLY A 23 4.37 6.78 10.30
N ASP A 24 5.69 6.59 10.12
CA ASP A 24 6.73 7.11 11.03
C ASP A 24 7.20 8.52 10.65
N ASP A 25 6.76 9.04 9.51
CA ASP A 25 7.15 10.37 9.05
C ASP A 25 6.61 11.46 9.99
N GLN A 26 7.37 12.53 10.13
CA GLN A 26 6.95 13.71 10.94
C GLN A 26 5.70 14.38 10.35
N ASP A 27 5.53 14.31 9.02
CA ASP A 27 4.39 14.84 8.30
C ASP A 27 3.77 13.75 7.42
N THR A 28 2.60 13.27 7.83
CA THR A 28 1.77 12.30 7.10
C THR A 28 0.55 12.95 6.45
N SER A 29 0.55 14.28 6.29
CA SER A 29 -0.53 14.99 5.61
C SER A 29 -0.67 14.53 4.16
N THR A 30 -1.86 14.69 3.60
CA THR A 30 -2.13 14.36 2.20
C THR A 30 -1.18 15.07 1.25
N ALA A 31 -0.84 16.33 1.53
CA ALA A 31 0.09 17.12 0.71
C ALA A 31 1.52 16.54 0.76
N ALA A 32 2.01 16.14 1.94
CA ALA A 32 3.34 15.54 2.08
C ALA A 32 3.42 14.17 1.38
N VAL A 33 2.40 13.35 1.50
CA VAL A 33 2.33 12.04 0.82
C VAL A 33 2.23 12.22 -0.69
N GLN A 34 1.40 13.16 -1.16
CA GLN A 34 1.29 13.49 -2.57
C GLN A 34 2.64 13.92 -3.16
N ALA A 35 3.36 14.82 -2.48
CA ALA A 35 4.67 15.29 -2.94
C ALA A 35 5.69 14.14 -3.09
N LYS A 36 5.66 13.15 -2.17
CA LYS A 36 6.51 11.95 -2.28
C LYS A 36 6.19 11.10 -3.50
N ILE A 37 4.89 10.87 -3.75
CA ILE A 37 4.45 10.09 -4.91
C ILE A 37 4.81 10.82 -6.21
N GLU A 38 4.56 12.14 -6.27
CA GLU A 38 4.91 12.95 -7.44
C GLU A 38 6.42 12.94 -7.71
N ALA A 39 7.26 13.05 -6.67
CA ALA A 39 8.70 12.93 -6.81
C ALA A 39 9.13 11.54 -7.32
N CYS A 40 8.46 10.47 -6.91
CA CYS A 40 8.66 9.13 -7.47
C CYS A 40 8.31 9.09 -8.96
N LEU A 41 7.14 9.62 -9.33
CA LEU A 41 6.67 9.66 -10.71
C LEU A 41 7.59 10.46 -11.62
N GLU A 42 8.15 11.59 -11.15
CA GLU A 42 9.14 12.39 -11.88
C GLU A 42 10.41 11.59 -12.21
N GLN A 43 10.76 10.62 -11.38
CA GLN A 43 11.88 9.70 -11.61
C GLN A 43 11.47 8.45 -12.40
N GLY A 44 10.19 8.33 -12.77
CA GLY A 44 9.64 7.16 -13.46
C GLY A 44 9.42 5.95 -12.54
N ILE A 45 9.38 6.16 -11.22
CA ILE A 45 9.00 5.15 -10.24
C ILE A 45 7.49 5.18 -10.13
N THR A 46 6.83 4.16 -10.66
CA THR A 46 5.37 4.06 -10.70
C THR A 46 4.82 3.00 -9.75
N SER A 47 5.67 2.09 -9.27
CA SER A 47 5.25 0.99 -8.41
C SER A 47 5.49 1.33 -6.94
N LEU A 48 4.44 1.18 -6.13
CA LEU A 48 4.43 1.46 -4.69
C LEU A 48 4.23 0.17 -3.91
N ASP A 49 5.08 -0.08 -2.90
CA ASP A 49 5.03 -1.28 -2.07
C ASP A 49 4.43 -0.96 -0.69
N GLN A 50 3.26 -1.49 -0.45
CA GLN A 50 2.53 -1.45 0.81
C GLN A 50 2.48 -2.84 1.47
N ALA A 51 2.00 -2.89 2.68
CA ALA A 51 1.49 -4.07 3.37
C ALA A 51 0.42 -3.63 4.38
N ASP A 52 -0.55 -4.49 4.61
CA ASP A 52 -1.65 -4.19 5.54
C ASP A 52 -1.16 -3.88 6.97
N ILE A 53 -0.09 -4.57 7.42
CA ILE A 53 0.50 -4.38 8.75
C ILE A 53 1.31 -3.08 8.89
N TYR A 54 1.69 -2.41 7.81
CA TYR A 54 2.53 -1.22 7.89
C TYR A 54 1.86 -0.11 8.71
N GLY A 55 2.65 0.56 9.57
CA GLY A 55 2.14 1.59 10.47
C GLY A 55 1.03 1.07 11.41
N ASP A 56 1.19 -0.13 11.94
CA ASP A 56 0.19 -0.79 12.80
C ASP A 56 -1.20 -0.87 12.14
N TYR A 57 -1.23 -1.24 10.86
CA TYR A 57 -2.41 -1.28 9.97
C TYR A 57 -2.98 0.10 9.61
N GLY A 58 -2.16 1.15 9.66
CA GLY A 58 -2.56 2.53 9.36
C GLY A 58 -1.99 3.11 8.07
N ALA A 59 -0.88 2.56 7.52
CA ALA A 59 -0.19 3.16 6.38
C ALA A 59 -1.05 3.17 5.10
N GLU A 60 -1.84 2.14 4.85
CA GLU A 60 -2.77 2.10 3.71
C GLU A 60 -3.85 3.20 3.81
N THR A 61 -4.33 3.50 5.03
CA THR A 61 -5.27 4.61 5.25
C THR A 61 -4.63 5.98 4.97
N ILE A 62 -3.36 6.16 5.31
CA ILE A 62 -2.62 7.40 5.01
C ILE A 62 -2.52 7.59 3.49
N LEU A 63 -2.17 6.53 2.75
CA LEU A 63 -2.13 6.56 1.29
C LEU A 63 -3.51 6.81 0.68
N GLY A 64 -4.56 6.18 1.22
CA GLY A 64 -5.93 6.34 0.75
C GLY A 64 -6.45 7.78 0.91
N LYS A 65 -6.10 8.47 1.99
CA LYS A 65 -6.41 9.91 2.16
C LYS A 65 -5.76 10.75 1.06
N CYS A 66 -4.51 10.43 0.69
CA CYS A 66 -3.83 11.09 -0.42
C CYS A 66 -4.57 10.83 -1.75
N PHE A 67 -4.93 9.59 -2.05
CA PHE A 67 -5.67 9.24 -3.27
C PHE A 67 -7.07 9.86 -3.32
N SER A 68 -7.72 10.07 -2.18
CA SER A 68 -9.00 10.78 -2.14
C SER A 68 -8.85 12.27 -2.46
N ALA A 69 -7.76 12.89 -2.03
CA ALA A 69 -7.47 14.30 -2.29
C ALA A 69 -6.90 14.53 -3.70
N ALA A 70 -6.12 13.58 -4.22
CA ALA A 70 -5.42 13.65 -5.50
C ALA A 70 -5.74 12.41 -6.36
N THR A 71 -6.99 12.29 -6.79
CA THR A 71 -7.52 11.11 -7.50
C THR A 71 -6.76 10.77 -8.78
N HIS A 72 -6.18 11.77 -9.43
CA HIS A 72 -5.37 11.60 -10.65
C HIS A 72 -4.10 10.77 -10.45
N LEU A 73 -3.67 10.55 -9.20
CA LEU A 73 -2.49 9.73 -8.91
C LEU A 73 -2.79 8.23 -8.98
N ARG A 74 -4.04 7.81 -8.73
CA ARG A 74 -4.41 6.39 -8.73
C ARG A 74 -4.07 5.68 -10.04
N ASP A 75 -4.37 6.34 -11.16
CA ASP A 75 -4.16 5.78 -12.50
C ASP A 75 -2.69 5.84 -12.96
N LYS A 76 -1.82 6.45 -12.16
CA LYS A 76 -0.40 6.62 -12.48
C LYS A 76 0.52 5.66 -11.74
N VAL A 77 -0.03 4.87 -10.81
CA VAL A 77 0.75 3.99 -9.94
C VAL A 77 0.22 2.57 -9.94
N GLU A 78 1.11 1.61 -9.81
CA GLU A 78 0.81 0.22 -9.51
C GLU A 78 0.97 0.00 -8.00
N ILE A 79 -0.06 -0.55 -7.36
CA ILE A 79 -0.03 -0.84 -5.93
C ILE A 79 0.24 -2.33 -5.71
N ILE A 80 1.31 -2.60 -4.97
CA ILE A 80 1.63 -3.90 -4.40
C ILE A 80 1.29 -3.84 -2.92
N THR A 81 0.59 -4.84 -2.38
CA THR A 81 0.38 -4.97 -0.94
C THR A 81 0.47 -6.42 -0.51
N LYS A 82 0.56 -6.63 0.78
CA LYS A 82 0.76 -7.95 1.40
C LYS A 82 -0.17 -8.08 2.59
N CYS A 83 -0.59 -9.30 2.87
CA CYS A 83 -1.37 -9.65 4.06
C CYS A 83 -0.86 -11.00 4.58
N ASP A 84 -1.38 -11.47 5.68
CA ASP A 84 -1.21 -12.73 6.38
C ASP A 84 -0.73 -12.59 7.83
N ILE A 85 -0.09 -11.49 8.18
CA ILE A 85 0.36 -11.26 9.55
C ILE A 85 -0.80 -10.72 10.37
N VAL A 86 -1.12 -11.42 11.46
CA VAL A 86 -2.02 -10.93 12.51
C VAL A 86 -1.17 -10.59 13.73
N ALA A 87 -0.92 -9.30 13.94
CA ALA A 87 -0.17 -8.80 15.08
C ALA A 87 -1.11 -8.13 16.10
N PRO A 88 -0.84 -8.19 17.42
CA PRO A 88 -1.70 -7.63 18.47
C PRO A 88 -1.63 -6.09 18.52
N VAL A 89 -1.80 -5.42 17.38
CA VAL A 89 -1.80 -3.97 17.21
C VAL A 89 -2.92 -3.56 16.26
N GLY A 90 -3.23 -2.28 16.20
CA GLY A 90 -4.22 -1.72 15.28
C GLY A 90 -5.54 -2.48 15.31
N ARG A 91 -6.04 -2.88 14.13
CA ARG A 91 -7.32 -3.61 14.00
C ARG A 91 -7.33 -4.99 14.67
N TYR A 92 -6.15 -5.56 14.90
CA TYR A 92 -6.00 -6.86 15.57
C TYR A 92 -5.53 -6.77 17.03
N HIS A 93 -5.72 -5.63 17.71
CA HIS A 93 -5.27 -5.39 19.09
C HIS A 93 -5.75 -6.45 20.10
N ARG A 94 -6.80 -7.22 19.78
CA ARG A 94 -7.32 -8.32 20.62
C ARG A 94 -6.62 -9.66 20.38
N ALA A 95 -5.76 -9.76 19.36
CA ALA A 95 -4.98 -10.98 19.16
C ALA A 95 -4.04 -11.21 20.35
N ARG A 96 -3.90 -12.46 20.78
CA ARG A 96 -3.07 -12.80 21.95
C ARG A 96 -1.60 -12.90 21.59
N VAL A 97 -1.30 -13.31 20.38
CA VAL A 97 0.06 -13.51 19.88
C VAL A 97 0.12 -13.10 18.40
N LYS A 98 1.31 -12.67 17.96
CA LYS A 98 1.57 -12.49 16.53
C LYS A 98 1.61 -13.86 15.86
N HIS A 99 0.86 -14.01 14.79
CA HIS A 99 0.82 -15.25 13.98
C HIS A 99 0.54 -14.93 12.52
N TYR A 100 0.69 -15.95 11.66
CA TYR A 100 0.31 -15.88 10.26
C TYR A 100 -1.04 -16.57 10.07
N ASP A 101 -1.91 -15.96 9.28
CA ASP A 101 -3.19 -16.53 8.85
C ASP A 101 -3.28 -16.45 7.33
N THR A 102 -3.08 -17.58 6.67
CA THR A 102 -3.15 -17.72 5.21
C THR A 102 -4.45 -18.38 4.74
N SER A 103 -5.47 -18.38 5.60
CA SER A 103 -6.79 -18.88 5.22
C SER A 103 -7.40 -18.01 4.11
N ILE A 104 -8.19 -18.63 3.24
CA ILE A 104 -8.92 -17.93 2.17
C ILE A 104 -9.80 -16.81 2.75
N ALA A 105 -10.44 -17.06 3.89
CA ALA A 105 -11.29 -16.06 4.55
C ALA A 105 -10.47 -14.83 4.99
N HIS A 106 -9.27 -15.04 5.58
CA HIS A 106 -8.40 -13.96 5.99
C HIS A 106 -7.84 -13.18 4.80
N ILE A 107 -7.38 -13.88 3.76
CA ILE A 107 -6.85 -13.23 2.56
C ILE A 107 -7.93 -12.36 1.90
N ASN A 108 -9.13 -12.88 1.68
CA ASN A 108 -10.22 -12.11 1.09
C ASN A 108 -10.58 -10.88 1.93
N TYR A 109 -10.71 -11.06 3.25
CA TYR A 109 -10.97 -9.94 4.16
C TYR A 109 -9.87 -8.87 4.09
N SER A 110 -8.60 -9.28 4.07
CA SER A 110 -7.47 -8.35 4.00
C SER A 110 -7.42 -7.59 2.68
N VAL A 111 -7.69 -8.25 1.56
CA VAL A 111 -7.77 -7.59 0.24
C VAL A 111 -8.90 -6.56 0.22
N GLU A 112 -10.09 -6.90 0.70
CA GLU A 112 -11.21 -5.94 0.78
C GLU A 112 -10.89 -4.76 1.69
N CYS A 113 -10.23 -4.99 2.82
CA CYS A 113 -9.75 -3.92 3.70
C CYS A 113 -8.76 -3.00 2.98
N SER A 114 -7.77 -3.56 2.30
CA SER A 114 -6.74 -2.80 1.59
C SER A 114 -7.33 -1.94 0.47
N LEU A 115 -8.22 -2.50 -0.35
CA LEU A 115 -8.94 -1.76 -1.40
C LEU A 115 -9.73 -0.60 -0.81
N THR A 116 -10.47 -0.86 0.27
CA THR A 116 -11.29 0.16 0.95
C THR A 116 -10.42 1.26 1.57
N GLN A 117 -9.37 0.89 2.30
CA GLN A 117 -8.51 1.83 3.00
C GLN A 117 -7.72 2.73 2.04
N MET A 118 -7.24 2.17 0.92
CA MET A 118 -6.50 2.93 -0.09
C MET A 118 -7.41 3.64 -1.10
N HIS A 119 -8.72 3.43 -1.05
CA HIS A 119 -9.69 3.98 -2.02
C HIS A 119 -9.33 3.65 -3.47
N ILE A 120 -8.97 2.40 -3.73
CA ILE A 120 -8.63 1.87 -5.05
C ILE A 120 -9.53 0.69 -5.42
N GLU A 121 -9.62 0.37 -6.70
CA GLU A 121 -10.50 -0.70 -7.20
C GLU A 121 -9.73 -1.99 -7.49
N HIS A 122 -8.40 -1.92 -7.59
CA HIS A 122 -7.55 -3.08 -7.88
C HIS A 122 -6.18 -2.96 -7.23
N ILE A 123 -5.57 -4.10 -6.98
CA ILE A 123 -4.19 -4.30 -6.53
C ILE A 123 -3.51 -5.12 -7.61
N VAL A 124 -2.27 -4.80 -7.95
CA VAL A 124 -1.58 -5.52 -9.02
C VAL A 124 -0.82 -6.75 -8.52
N CYS A 125 -0.45 -6.79 -7.25
CA CYS A 125 0.22 -7.93 -6.61
C CYS A 125 0.04 -7.88 -5.10
#